data_fdf0c1579193d7c2cedef589d2bcb570
#
_entry.id   fdf0c1579193d7c2cedef589d2bcb570
#
_cell.length_a   1.000
_cell.length_b   1.000
_cell.length_c   1.000
_cell.angle_alpha   90.00
_cell.angle_beta   90.00
_cell.angle_gamma   90.00
#
_symmetry.space_group_name_H-M   'P 1'
#
loop_
_entity.id
_entity.type
_entity.pdbx_description
1 polymer ?
#
loop_
_entity_poly.entity_id
_entity_poly.type
_entity_poly.pdbx_seq_one_letter_code
_entity_poly.pdbx_strand_id
1 'polypeptide(L)'
;MHTTTSPHYGIVASMETAAAMLRGNPGRRLINRSVERALHFRREVQRLREESDSWFFDIWQPEEIDEAQCWPLAPDDNWHGFGQTDRDHMYLDPIKVTILTPGMNELGTLEEDGIPAALVAKYLDERGIVVEKTGPYNLLFLFSIGIDKTKAMSLLRGLTDFKRAYDLNLRVKNMLPDLYAEDPDFYRHMRIQDLAAGIHRLICQHDLPRLMQRAFDVLPEMKLTPHQMFQEQVRGNVETCELNQLVGKVAANMILPYPPGVPLVMPGEMITEESRAVLDFLLMLCSIGERYPGFETDIHGAKLTEDGRYLVKVLKAPQP
;
A
#
# COMPACT_ATOMS: atom_id res chain seq x y z
N MET A 1 -25.82 -8.60 8.01
CA MET A 1 -25.88 -9.78 7.13
C MET A 1 -25.72 -9.28 5.70
N HIS A 2 -24.68 -9.69 5.00
CA HIS A 2 -24.33 -9.18 3.66
C HIS A 2 -24.46 -10.29 2.60
N THR A 3 -25.51 -11.10 2.72
CA THR A 3 -25.80 -12.19 1.78
C THR A 3 -27.07 -11.86 0.98
N THR A 4 -27.09 -12.25 -0.26
CA THR A 4 -28.30 -12.17 -1.09
C THR A 4 -29.11 -13.47 -0.95
N THR A 5 -30.42 -13.35 -0.90
CA THR A 5 -31.33 -14.51 -0.89
C THR A 5 -31.59 -15.06 -2.30
N SER A 6 -31.27 -14.27 -3.34
CA SER A 6 -31.44 -14.65 -4.74
C SER A 6 -30.08 -14.78 -5.42
N PRO A 7 -29.83 -15.92 -6.13
CA PRO A 7 -28.57 -16.07 -6.86
C PRO A 7 -28.49 -15.08 -8.01
N HIS A 8 -27.35 -14.39 -8.12
CA HIS A 8 -27.06 -13.54 -9.26
C HIS A 8 -26.40 -14.39 -10.36
N TYR A 9 -27.16 -14.76 -11.38
CA TYR A 9 -26.69 -15.70 -12.42
C TYR A 9 -25.41 -15.24 -13.13
N GLY A 10 -25.21 -13.93 -13.33
CA GLY A 10 -23.97 -13.39 -13.89
C GLY A 10 -22.75 -13.72 -13.03
N ILE A 11 -22.87 -13.64 -11.70
CA ILE A 11 -21.80 -14.00 -10.76
C ILE A 11 -21.57 -15.53 -10.80
N VAL A 12 -22.66 -16.33 -10.75
CA VAL A 12 -22.56 -17.80 -10.82
C VAL A 12 -21.89 -18.23 -12.13
N ALA A 13 -22.29 -17.67 -13.26
CA ALA A 13 -21.70 -17.96 -14.56
C ALA A 13 -20.20 -17.56 -14.62
N SER A 14 -19.81 -16.43 -14.04
CA SER A 14 -18.39 -16.02 -13.97
C SER A 14 -17.55 -16.97 -13.11
N MET A 15 -18.09 -17.45 -11.99
CA MET A 15 -17.43 -18.44 -11.14
C MET A 15 -17.23 -19.76 -11.85
N GLU A 16 -18.27 -20.25 -12.55
CA GLU A 16 -18.18 -21.51 -13.32
C GLU A 16 -17.19 -21.38 -14.48
N THR A 17 -17.18 -20.25 -15.17
CA THR A 17 -16.21 -19.93 -16.21
C THR A 17 -14.78 -19.93 -15.67
N ALA A 18 -14.54 -19.26 -14.54
CA ALA A 18 -13.23 -19.21 -13.91
C ALA A 18 -12.77 -20.62 -13.46
N ALA A 19 -13.66 -21.41 -12.86
CA ALA A 19 -13.38 -22.80 -12.49
C ALA A 19 -13.03 -23.66 -13.71
N ALA A 20 -13.76 -23.51 -14.83
CA ALA A 20 -13.49 -24.21 -16.07
C ALA A 20 -12.13 -23.80 -16.69
N MET A 21 -11.80 -22.51 -16.68
CA MET A 21 -10.50 -21.98 -17.17
C MET A 21 -9.31 -22.54 -16.39
N LEU A 22 -9.45 -22.72 -15.06
CA LEU A 22 -8.38 -23.19 -14.19
C LEU A 22 -8.28 -24.71 -14.09
N ARG A 23 -9.20 -25.46 -14.70
CA ARG A 23 -9.22 -26.93 -14.63
C ARG A 23 -8.18 -27.56 -15.57
N GLY A 24 -7.44 -28.55 -15.04
CA GLY A 24 -6.54 -29.41 -15.80
C GLY A 24 -5.35 -28.71 -16.45
N ASN A 25 -4.88 -29.22 -17.59
CA ASN A 25 -3.70 -28.69 -18.29
C ASN A 25 -3.83 -27.25 -18.80
N PRO A 26 -4.99 -26.77 -19.28
CA PRO A 26 -5.16 -25.35 -19.63
C PRO A 26 -4.91 -24.42 -18.45
N GLY A 27 -5.48 -24.75 -17.29
CA GLY A 27 -5.31 -23.97 -16.06
C GLY A 27 -3.85 -23.94 -15.61
N ARG A 28 -3.18 -25.08 -15.59
CA ARG A 28 -1.74 -25.15 -15.28
C ARG A 28 -0.91 -24.27 -16.21
N ARG A 29 -1.21 -24.25 -17.53
CA ARG A 29 -0.51 -23.37 -18.49
C ARG A 29 -0.76 -21.88 -18.20
N LEU A 30 -1.97 -21.50 -17.77
CA LEU A 30 -2.26 -20.09 -17.40
C LEU A 30 -1.43 -19.65 -16.20
N ILE A 31 -1.38 -20.47 -15.16
CA ILE A 31 -0.61 -20.19 -13.94
C ILE A 31 0.89 -20.16 -14.25
N ASN A 32 1.43 -21.17 -14.94
CA ASN A 32 2.85 -21.21 -15.28
C ASN A 32 3.27 -19.99 -16.10
N ARG A 33 2.45 -19.55 -17.05
CA ARG A 33 2.73 -18.31 -17.82
C ARG A 33 2.76 -17.06 -16.93
N SER A 34 1.93 -16.98 -15.88
CA SER A 34 1.99 -15.86 -14.92
C SER A 34 3.31 -15.90 -14.15
N VAL A 35 3.70 -17.06 -13.65
CA VAL A 35 4.99 -17.25 -12.96
C VAL A 35 6.16 -16.92 -13.88
N GLU A 36 6.19 -17.48 -15.10
CA GLU A 36 7.24 -17.21 -16.08
C GLU A 36 7.38 -15.71 -16.40
N ARG A 37 6.27 -14.99 -16.52
CA ARG A 37 6.27 -13.53 -16.75
C ARG A 37 6.82 -12.75 -15.58
N ALA A 38 6.41 -13.12 -14.37
CA ALA A 38 6.91 -12.49 -13.15
C ALA A 38 8.43 -12.72 -12.99
N LEU A 39 8.89 -13.95 -13.18
CA LEU A 39 10.32 -14.28 -13.14
C LEU A 39 11.11 -13.57 -14.24
N HIS A 40 10.57 -13.50 -15.46
CA HIS A 40 11.21 -12.73 -16.54
C HIS A 40 11.32 -11.23 -16.19
N PHE A 41 10.25 -10.62 -15.65
CA PHE A 41 10.29 -9.24 -15.24
C PHE A 41 11.34 -9.00 -14.14
N ARG A 42 11.43 -9.88 -13.15
CA ARG A 42 12.43 -9.82 -12.07
C ARG A 42 13.85 -9.86 -12.63
N ARG A 43 14.14 -10.76 -13.57
CA ARG A 43 15.44 -10.81 -14.25
C ARG A 43 15.75 -9.55 -15.04
N GLU A 44 14.77 -8.96 -15.71
CA GLU A 44 15.00 -7.70 -16.45
C GLU A 44 15.35 -6.54 -15.51
N VAL A 45 14.73 -6.44 -14.34
CA VAL A 45 15.09 -5.41 -13.35
C VAL A 45 16.48 -5.66 -12.77
N GLN A 46 16.84 -6.91 -12.44
CA GLN A 46 18.19 -7.27 -12.02
C GLN A 46 19.23 -6.91 -13.09
N ARG A 47 18.98 -7.26 -14.34
CA ARG A 47 19.85 -6.93 -15.45
C ARG A 47 20.09 -5.42 -15.58
N LEU A 48 19.05 -4.60 -15.44
CA LEU A 48 19.18 -3.14 -15.44
C LEU A 48 20.05 -2.64 -14.28
N ARG A 49 19.96 -3.28 -13.10
CA ARG A 49 20.81 -2.96 -11.95
C ARG A 49 22.28 -3.32 -12.20
N GLU A 50 22.56 -4.45 -12.82
CA GLU A 50 23.92 -4.89 -13.17
C GLU A 50 24.55 -4.06 -14.29
N GLU A 51 23.74 -3.60 -15.26
CA GLU A 51 24.21 -2.81 -16.41
C GLU A 51 24.41 -1.31 -16.08
N SER A 52 23.87 -0.81 -14.97
CA SER A 52 23.89 0.61 -14.64
C SER A 52 24.00 0.87 -13.15
N ASP A 53 25.14 1.37 -12.71
CA ASP A 53 25.38 1.80 -11.32
C ASP A 53 24.41 2.90 -10.86
N SER A 54 23.79 3.61 -11.79
CA SER A 54 22.82 4.65 -11.49
C SER A 54 21.40 4.12 -11.32
N TRP A 55 21.12 2.85 -11.65
CA TRP A 55 19.80 2.25 -11.45
C TRP A 55 19.50 2.10 -9.97
N PHE A 56 18.35 2.58 -9.51
CA PHE A 56 18.03 2.65 -8.10
C PHE A 56 16.81 1.82 -7.66
N PHE A 57 16.08 1.20 -8.58
CA PHE A 57 15.04 0.24 -8.19
C PHE A 57 15.64 -1.12 -7.91
N ASP A 58 15.14 -1.78 -6.87
CA ASP A 58 15.48 -3.15 -6.54
C ASP A 58 14.24 -4.02 -6.45
N ILE A 59 14.40 -5.32 -6.27
CA ILE A 59 13.29 -6.25 -6.06
C ILE A 59 13.52 -7.04 -4.78
N TRP A 60 12.50 -7.10 -3.93
CA TRP A 60 12.48 -7.95 -2.76
C TRP A 60 12.35 -9.41 -3.18
N GLN A 61 13.43 -10.15 -3.12
CA GLN A 61 13.54 -11.56 -3.52
C GLN A 61 14.84 -12.19 -3.02
N PRO A 62 14.95 -13.54 -2.97
CA PRO A 62 16.22 -14.22 -2.76
C PRO A 62 17.17 -13.98 -3.95
N GLU A 63 18.45 -14.25 -3.75
CA GLU A 63 19.48 -14.15 -4.78
C GLU A 63 19.14 -15.06 -5.99
N GLU A 64 18.71 -16.29 -5.73
CA GLU A 64 18.21 -17.23 -6.73
C GLU A 64 16.69 -17.39 -6.60
N ILE A 65 15.95 -17.17 -7.68
CA ILE A 65 14.48 -17.21 -7.67
C ILE A 65 13.86 -18.09 -8.76
N ASP A 66 14.64 -18.52 -9.73
CA ASP A 66 14.12 -19.21 -10.92
C ASP A 66 13.48 -20.56 -10.63
N GLU A 67 13.86 -21.20 -9.54
CA GLU A 67 13.32 -22.48 -9.13
C GLU A 67 12.49 -22.41 -7.86
N ALA A 68 11.39 -23.19 -7.80
CA ALA A 68 10.46 -23.18 -6.68
C ALA A 68 11.10 -23.58 -5.32
N GLN A 69 12.21 -24.29 -5.35
CA GLN A 69 12.98 -24.63 -4.15
C GLN A 69 13.66 -23.41 -3.50
N CYS A 70 13.79 -22.30 -4.22
CA CYS A 70 14.34 -21.04 -3.72
C CYS A 70 13.28 -20.10 -3.11
N TRP A 71 11.99 -20.46 -3.15
CA TRP A 71 10.88 -19.63 -2.65
C TRP A 71 10.56 -19.75 -1.16
N PRO A 72 10.91 -20.85 -0.43
CA PRO A 72 10.72 -20.88 1.02
C PRO A 72 11.49 -19.73 1.71
N LEU A 73 10.85 -19.10 2.70
CA LEU A 73 11.51 -18.11 3.56
C LEU A 73 12.25 -18.86 4.67
N ALA A 74 13.50 -19.21 4.41
CA ALA A 74 14.28 -19.98 5.37
C ALA A 74 14.69 -19.12 6.57
N PRO A 75 14.71 -19.66 7.81
CA PRO A 75 15.06 -18.91 9.03
C PRO A 75 16.47 -18.29 9.00
N ASP A 76 17.36 -18.90 8.24
CA ASP A 76 18.76 -18.49 8.13
C ASP A 76 18.99 -17.46 7.00
N ASP A 77 17.97 -17.18 6.20
CA ASP A 77 18.04 -16.22 5.10
C ASP A 77 17.75 -14.80 5.60
N ASN A 78 18.53 -13.83 5.15
CA ASN A 78 18.40 -12.43 5.56
C ASN A 78 17.58 -11.58 4.56
N TRP A 79 17.43 -12.03 3.30
CA TRP A 79 16.81 -11.25 2.23
C TRP A 79 15.35 -10.88 2.52
N HIS A 80 14.61 -11.69 3.27
CA HIS A 80 13.19 -11.46 3.53
C HIS A 80 12.92 -10.48 4.68
N GLY A 81 13.88 -10.22 5.56
CA GLY A 81 13.72 -9.29 6.68
C GLY A 81 12.80 -9.77 7.81
N PHE A 82 12.20 -10.96 7.70
CA PHE A 82 11.43 -11.57 8.78
C PHE A 82 12.41 -12.28 9.74
N GLY A 83 12.15 -12.23 11.03
CA GLY A 83 12.94 -12.94 12.02
C GLY A 83 12.87 -14.46 11.84
N GLN A 84 12.55 -15.18 12.91
CA GLN A 84 12.36 -16.63 12.80
C GLN A 84 11.13 -16.95 11.94
N THR A 85 11.36 -17.59 10.81
CA THR A 85 10.34 -18.10 9.90
C THR A 85 10.24 -19.61 9.99
N ASP A 86 9.12 -20.17 9.55
CA ASP A 86 8.96 -21.62 9.38
C ASP A 86 9.10 -21.97 7.90
N ARG A 87 10.19 -22.66 7.56
CA ARG A 87 10.51 -23.04 6.18
C ARG A 87 9.41 -23.86 5.49
N ASP A 88 8.64 -24.61 6.25
CA ASP A 88 7.62 -25.49 5.67
C ASP A 88 6.28 -24.76 5.40
N HIS A 89 6.09 -23.55 5.95
CA HIS A 89 4.81 -22.84 5.91
C HIS A 89 4.88 -21.45 5.29
N MET A 90 6.08 -20.88 5.09
CA MET A 90 6.26 -19.53 4.56
C MET A 90 6.99 -19.56 3.22
N TYR A 91 6.34 -19.04 2.19
CA TYR A 91 6.87 -19.04 0.82
C TYR A 91 6.70 -17.68 0.16
N LEU A 92 7.68 -17.28 -0.63
CA LEU A 92 7.53 -16.19 -1.57
C LEU A 92 6.54 -16.60 -2.66
N ASP A 93 5.53 -15.78 -2.91
CA ASP A 93 4.68 -15.91 -4.08
C ASP A 93 5.37 -15.21 -5.28
N PRO A 94 5.88 -15.95 -6.27
CA PRO A 94 6.70 -15.37 -7.35
C PRO A 94 5.93 -14.37 -8.21
N ILE A 95 4.58 -14.46 -8.28
CA ILE A 95 3.74 -13.53 -9.06
C ILE A 95 3.46 -12.21 -8.31
N LYS A 96 3.78 -12.15 -7.02
CA LYS A 96 3.74 -10.92 -6.22
C LYS A 96 5.11 -10.26 -6.24
N VAL A 97 5.29 -9.31 -7.15
CA VAL A 97 6.57 -8.63 -7.34
C VAL A 97 6.60 -7.35 -6.53
N THR A 98 7.45 -7.31 -5.51
CA THR A 98 7.67 -6.11 -4.70
C THR A 98 8.93 -5.39 -5.18
N ILE A 99 8.74 -4.18 -5.70
CA ILE A 99 9.82 -3.29 -6.12
C ILE A 99 10.18 -2.38 -4.94
N LEU A 100 11.46 -2.22 -4.67
CA LEU A 100 12.00 -1.34 -3.67
C LEU A 100 12.44 -0.02 -4.30
N THR A 101 12.21 1.08 -3.59
CA THR A 101 12.71 2.41 -3.92
C THR A 101 13.73 2.87 -2.89
N PRO A 102 14.70 3.76 -3.21
CA PRO A 102 15.67 4.26 -2.24
C PRO A 102 15.03 4.98 -1.05
N GLY A 103 15.68 4.94 0.10
CA GLY A 103 15.29 5.69 1.30
C GLY A 103 15.17 4.86 2.57
N MET A 104 15.28 3.53 2.45
CA MET A 104 15.31 2.61 3.58
C MET A 104 16.19 1.41 3.24
N ASN A 105 17.12 1.06 4.12
CA ASN A 105 18.01 -0.08 3.94
C ASN A 105 17.34 -1.42 4.33
N GLU A 106 18.03 -2.52 4.12
CA GLU A 106 17.54 -3.88 4.41
C GLU A 106 17.20 -4.11 5.89
N LEU A 107 17.79 -3.32 6.79
CA LEU A 107 17.51 -3.37 8.23
C LEU A 107 16.31 -2.52 8.66
N GLY A 108 15.59 -1.91 7.69
CA GLY A 108 14.47 -1.03 7.98
C GLY A 108 14.87 0.36 8.52
N THR A 109 16.14 0.74 8.40
CA THR A 109 16.64 2.06 8.81
C THR A 109 16.48 3.04 7.66
N LEU A 110 15.93 4.23 7.97
CA LEU A 110 15.80 5.31 7.00
C LEU A 110 17.18 5.87 6.62
N GLU A 111 17.37 6.15 5.34
CA GLU A 111 18.57 6.74 4.77
C GLU A 111 18.47 8.27 4.76
N GLU A 112 19.55 8.99 4.40
CA GLU A 112 19.58 10.45 4.34
C GLU A 112 18.70 10.96 3.18
N ASP A 113 18.77 10.29 2.03
CA ASP A 113 17.99 10.60 0.84
C ASP A 113 17.05 9.45 0.50
N GLY A 114 15.91 9.76 -0.13
CA GLY A 114 14.97 8.72 -0.51
C GLY A 114 13.96 9.15 -1.57
N ILE A 115 13.41 8.15 -2.24
CA ILE A 115 12.33 8.29 -3.23
C ILE A 115 11.11 7.57 -2.67
N PRO A 116 10.18 8.28 -1.99
CA PRO A 116 8.98 7.66 -1.46
C PRO A 116 8.19 6.91 -2.52
N ALA A 117 7.78 5.68 -2.22
CA ALA A 117 7.08 4.83 -3.18
C ALA A 117 5.76 5.45 -3.67
N ALA A 118 5.10 6.27 -2.83
CA ALA A 118 3.88 7.01 -3.21
C ALA A 118 4.11 7.92 -4.43
N LEU A 119 5.30 8.53 -4.57
CA LEU A 119 5.64 9.36 -5.73
C LEU A 119 5.75 8.54 -7.01
N VAL A 120 6.37 7.36 -6.93
CA VAL A 120 6.49 6.43 -8.07
C VAL A 120 5.11 5.86 -8.43
N ALA A 121 4.30 5.52 -7.41
CA ALA A 121 2.93 5.04 -7.62
C ALA A 121 2.09 6.07 -8.37
N LYS A 122 2.12 7.35 -7.95
CA LYS A 122 1.41 8.46 -8.62
C LYS A 122 1.85 8.61 -10.08
N TYR A 123 3.17 8.52 -10.32
CA TYR A 123 3.71 8.58 -11.67
C TYR A 123 3.23 7.43 -12.57
N LEU A 124 3.16 6.22 -12.04
CA LEU A 124 2.69 5.04 -12.77
C LEU A 124 1.18 5.10 -13.01
N ASP A 125 0.42 5.57 -12.03
CA ASP A 125 -1.04 5.71 -12.10
C ASP A 125 -1.47 6.67 -13.22
N GLU A 126 -0.85 7.83 -13.34
CA GLU A 126 -1.07 8.78 -14.46
C GLU A 126 -0.76 8.17 -15.85
N ARG A 127 -0.14 6.98 -15.89
CA ARG A 127 0.16 6.21 -17.11
C ARG A 127 -0.66 4.93 -17.23
N GLY A 128 -1.69 4.81 -16.40
CA GLY A 128 -2.60 3.67 -16.39
C GLY A 128 -1.98 2.37 -15.84
N ILE A 129 -0.91 2.48 -15.03
CA ILE A 129 -0.28 1.34 -14.36
C ILE A 129 -0.65 1.38 -12.87
N VAL A 130 -1.60 0.55 -12.47
CA VAL A 130 -2.10 0.49 -11.10
C VAL A 130 -1.18 -0.35 -10.24
N VAL A 131 -0.77 0.20 -9.09
CA VAL A 131 -0.01 -0.50 -8.06
C VAL A 131 -0.98 -1.22 -7.14
N GLU A 132 -0.73 -2.49 -6.82
CA GLU A 132 -1.58 -3.29 -5.92
C GLU A 132 -1.51 -2.77 -4.48
N LYS A 133 -0.29 -2.54 -3.99
CA LYS A 133 -0.03 -1.96 -2.66
C LYS A 133 1.19 -1.06 -2.69
N THR A 134 1.11 0.04 -1.95
CA THR A 134 2.21 0.99 -1.79
C THR A 134 2.59 1.05 -0.31
N GLY A 135 3.85 0.78 0.01
CA GLY A 135 4.42 1.06 1.33
C GLY A 135 5.25 2.34 1.32
N PRO A 136 6.00 2.64 2.37
CA PRO A 136 6.85 3.83 2.39
C PRO A 136 7.89 3.87 1.26
N TYR A 137 8.58 2.72 1.02
CA TYR A 137 9.63 2.56 0.01
C TYR A 137 9.48 1.25 -0.79
N ASN A 138 8.27 0.76 -0.96
CA ASN A 138 8.00 -0.42 -1.77
C ASN A 138 6.69 -0.34 -2.51
N LEU A 139 6.63 -1.02 -3.66
CA LEU A 139 5.50 -1.09 -4.56
C LEU A 139 5.23 -2.57 -4.89
N LEU A 140 4.05 -3.07 -4.57
CA LEU A 140 3.65 -4.43 -4.91
C LEU A 140 2.88 -4.45 -6.23
N PHE A 141 3.29 -5.32 -7.14
CA PHE A 141 2.61 -5.61 -8.40
C PHE A 141 2.18 -7.07 -8.47
N LEU A 142 0.94 -7.31 -8.89
CA LEU A 142 0.39 -8.64 -9.05
C LEU A 142 0.43 -9.08 -10.52
N PHE A 143 1.26 -10.08 -10.83
CA PHE A 143 1.36 -10.71 -12.15
C PHE A 143 0.30 -11.81 -12.30
N SER A 144 -0.98 -11.43 -12.31
CA SER A 144 -2.09 -12.37 -12.47
C SER A 144 -2.15 -13.00 -13.88
N ILE A 145 -3.04 -13.97 -14.07
CA ILE A 145 -3.27 -14.59 -15.40
C ILE A 145 -3.73 -13.61 -16.48
N GLY A 146 -4.22 -12.43 -16.07
CA GLY A 146 -4.60 -11.34 -16.98
C GLY A 146 -3.47 -10.40 -17.41
N ILE A 147 -2.26 -10.59 -16.86
CA ILE A 147 -1.09 -9.80 -17.26
C ILE A 147 -0.42 -10.47 -18.44
N ASP A 148 -0.37 -9.79 -19.58
CA ASP A 148 0.36 -10.21 -20.76
C ASP A 148 1.78 -9.61 -20.83
N LYS A 149 2.53 -9.99 -21.86
CA LYS A 149 3.91 -9.48 -22.07
C LYS A 149 3.92 -7.95 -22.24
N THR A 150 2.92 -7.39 -22.91
CA THR A 150 2.85 -5.94 -23.18
C THR A 150 2.69 -5.16 -21.88
N LYS A 151 1.79 -5.59 -20.98
CA LYS A 151 1.58 -4.97 -19.67
C LYS A 151 2.83 -5.05 -18.79
N ALA A 152 3.51 -6.20 -18.77
CA ALA A 152 4.76 -6.37 -18.04
C ALA A 152 5.87 -5.41 -18.56
N MET A 153 6.00 -5.30 -19.89
CA MET A 153 6.96 -4.38 -20.50
C MET A 153 6.58 -2.92 -20.31
N SER A 154 5.27 -2.59 -20.24
CA SER A 154 4.81 -1.23 -19.91
C SER A 154 5.23 -0.82 -18.51
N LEU A 155 5.15 -1.74 -17.53
CA LEU A 155 5.65 -1.47 -16.17
C LEU A 155 7.17 -1.21 -16.18
N LEU A 156 7.96 -2.08 -16.82
CA LEU A 156 9.41 -1.91 -16.90
C LEU A 156 9.79 -0.57 -17.56
N ARG A 157 9.09 -0.22 -18.64
CA ARG A 157 9.27 1.07 -19.32
C ARG A 157 8.88 2.24 -18.40
N GLY A 158 7.76 2.12 -17.67
CA GLY A 158 7.32 3.14 -16.72
C GLY A 158 8.38 3.43 -15.65
N LEU A 159 9.01 2.39 -15.10
CA LEU A 159 10.11 2.52 -14.13
C LEU A 159 11.35 3.17 -14.77
N THR A 160 11.72 2.75 -15.98
CA THR A 160 12.87 3.33 -16.72
C THR A 160 12.64 4.80 -17.05
N ASP A 161 11.44 5.15 -17.53
CA ASP A 161 11.07 6.54 -17.85
C ASP A 161 11.01 7.41 -16.58
N PHE A 162 10.50 6.86 -15.46
CA PHE A 162 10.55 7.53 -14.15
C PHE A 162 12.00 7.84 -13.74
N LYS A 163 12.86 6.80 -13.78
CA LYS A 163 14.28 6.95 -13.45
C LYS A 163 14.94 8.06 -14.25
N ARG A 164 14.78 8.03 -15.58
CA ARG A 164 15.33 9.05 -16.47
C ARG A 164 14.82 10.45 -16.14
N ALA A 165 13.52 10.59 -15.90
CA ALA A 165 12.91 11.87 -15.57
C ALA A 165 13.38 12.39 -14.20
N TYR A 166 13.58 11.50 -13.23
CA TYR A 166 14.13 11.81 -11.91
C TYR A 166 15.58 12.30 -12.00
N ASP A 167 16.45 11.59 -12.76
CA ASP A 167 17.86 11.97 -12.96
C ASP A 167 17.99 13.36 -13.62
N LEU A 168 17.12 13.63 -14.59
CA LEU A 168 17.05 14.96 -15.24
C LEU A 168 16.40 16.02 -14.36
N ASN A 169 15.95 15.66 -13.18
CA ASN A 169 15.24 16.51 -12.23
C ASN A 169 14.15 17.35 -12.90
N LEU A 170 13.24 16.69 -13.64
CA LEU A 170 12.18 17.36 -14.37
C LEU A 170 11.21 18.07 -13.44
N ARG A 171 10.50 19.10 -13.94
CA ARG A 171 9.45 19.78 -13.20
C ARG A 171 8.25 18.86 -12.99
N VAL A 172 7.60 18.95 -11.83
CA VAL A 172 6.38 18.22 -11.48
C VAL A 172 5.33 18.36 -12.58
N LYS A 173 5.07 19.56 -13.10
CA LYS A 173 4.08 19.79 -14.15
C LYS A 173 4.33 19.00 -15.46
N ASN A 174 5.57 18.62 -15.75
CA ASN A 174 5.93 17.90 -16.97
C ASN A 174 5.91 16.38 -16.74
N MET A 175 6.09 15.96 -15.49
CA MET A 175 6.22 14.57 -15.11
C MET A 175 4.91 13.99 -14.54
N LEU A 176 4.18 14.82 -13.82
CA LEU A 176 2.95 14.52 -13.09
C LEU A 176 1.90 15.60 -13.38
N PRO A 177 1.37 15.69 -14.62
CA PRO A 177 0.43 16.73 -14.99
C PRO A 177 -0.88 16.71 -14.20
N ASP A 178 -1.38 15.53 -13.83
CA ASP A 178 -2.63 15.40 -13.04
C ASP A 178 -2.39 15.87 -11.59
N LEU A 179 -1.25 15.48 -10.99
CA LEU A 179 -0.85 16.02 -9.68
C LEU A 179 -0.67 17.54 -9.73
N TYR A 180 -0.05 18.05 -10.78
CA TYR A 180 0.11 19.49 -10.95
C TYR A 180 -1.24 20.22 -11.01
N ALA A 181 -2.28 19.60 -11.57
CA ALA A 181 -3.62 20.19 -11.68
C ALA A 181 -4.35 20.28 -10.35
N GLU A 182 -3.98 19.50 -9.32
CA GLU A 182 -4.56 19.60 -7.97
C GLU A 182 -4.24 20.95 -7.30
N ASP A 183 -3.01 21.45 -7.43
CA ASP A 183 -2.61 22.78 -6.98
C ASP A 183 -1.49 23.37 -7.88
N PRO A 184 -1.86 24.05 -8.98
CA PRO A 184 -0.88 24.60 -9.93
C PRO A 184 0.03 25.67 -9.33
N ASP A 185 -0.43 26.42 -8.32
CA ASP A 185 0.37 27.46 -7.70
C ASP A 185 1.43 26.87 -6.77
N PHE A 186 1.07 25.86 -6.00
CA PHE A 186 1.98 25.13 -5.13
C PHE A 186 3.08 24.42 -5.93
N TYR A 187 2.73 23.71 -7.01
CA TYR A 187 3.66 22.92 -7.82
C TYR A 187 4.38 23.68 -8.92
N ARG A 188 4.09 24.98 -9.13
CA ARG A 188 4.58 25.80 -10.28
C ARG A 188 6.07 25.69 -10.57
N HIS A 189 6.88 25.74 -9.52
CA HIS A 189 8.34 25.74 -9.63
C HIS A 189 8.99 24.46 -9.11
N MET A 190 8.20 23.56 -8.55
CA MET A 190 8.69 22.34 -7.90
C MET A 190 9.24 21.36 -8.95
N ARG A 191 10.38 20.76 -8.62
CA ARG A 191 11.00 19.68 -9.36
C ARG A 191 10.77 18.35 -8.66
N ILE A 192 10.94 17.25 -9.39
CA ILE A 192 10.62 15.93 -8.87
C ILE A 192 11.51 15.52 -7.70
N GLN A 193 12.79 15.92 -7.70
CA GLN A 193 13.70 15.63 -6.58
C GLN A 193 13.34 16.46 -5.35
N ASP A 194 12.87 17.71 -5.52
CA ASP A 194 12.41 18.55 -4.41
C ASP A 194 11.17 17.92 -3.74
N LEU A 195 10.24 17.41 -4.56
CA LEU A 195 9.04 16.73 -4.06
C LEU A 195 9.40 15.43 -3.33
N ALA A 196 10.29 14.61 -3.91
CA ALA A 196 10.76 13.38 -3.30
C ALA A 196 11.42 13.65 -1.93
N ALA A 197 12.38 14.59 -1.89
CA ALA A 197 13.08 14.96 -0.68
C ALA A 197 12.13 15.58 0.38
N GLY A 198 11.12 16.32 -0.05
CA GLY A 198 10.13 16.88 0.84
C GLY A 198 9.26 15.83 1.53
N ILE A 199 8.73 14.88 0.78
CA ILE A 199 7.93 13.77 1.33
C ILE A 199 8.84 12.84 2.18
N HIS A 200 10.05 12.52 1.70
CA HIS A 200 11.03 11.72 2.43
C HIS A 200 11.35 12.33 3.80
N ARG A 201 11.55 13.65 3.85
CA ARG A 201 11.79 14.37 5.12
C ARG A 201 10.63 14.20 6.12
N LEU A 202 9.38 14.24 5.67
CA LEU A 202 8.23 13.96 6.55
C LEU A 202 8.26 12.52 7.07
N ILE A 203 8.56 11.55 6.21
CA ILE A 203 8.70 10.14 6.61
C ILE A 203 9.79 9.99 7.68
N CYS A 204 10.95 10.65 7.50
CA CYS A 204 12.04 10.63 8.46
C CYS A 204 11.70 11.34 9.78
N GLN A 205 11.06 12.52 9.72
CA GLN A 205 10.66 13.29 10.90
C GLN A 205 9.74 12.49 11.84
N HIS A 206 8.91 11.63 11.30
CA HIS A 206 7.96 10.81 12.06
C HIS A 206 8.45 9.37 12.28
N ASP A 207 9.61 8.99 11.74
CA ASP A 207 10.10 7.60 11.72
C ASP A 207 8.97 6.63 11.31
N LEU A 208 8.38 6.92 10.11
CA LEU A 208 7.16 6.24 9.66
C LEU A 208 7.23 4.71 9.72
N PRO A 209 8.33 4.02 9.33
CA PRO A 209 8.41 2.57 9.42
C PRO A 209 8.25 2.07 10.86
N ARG A 210 8.92 2.71 11.82
CA ARG A 210 8.81 2.36 13.24
C ARG A 210 7.44 2.74 13.82
N LEU A 211 6.89 3.87 13.42
CA LEU A 211 5.55 4.29 13.84
C LEU A 211 4.49 3.31 13.33
N MET A 212 4.61 2.87 12.07
CA MET A 212 3.74 1.85 11.48
C MET A 212 3.85 0.52 12.26
N GLN A 213 5.06 0.05 12.58
CA GLN A 213 5.24 -1.16 13.40
C GLN A 213 4.54 -1.02 14.75
N ARG A 214 4.76 0.08 15.47
CA ARG A 214 4.12 0.34 16.77
C ARG A 214 2.60 0.39 16.70
N ALA A 215 2.03 0.85 15.58
CA ALA A 215 0.58 0.88 15.39
C ALA A 215 -0.03 -0.53 15.30
N PHE A 216 0.77 -1.55 14.96
CA PHE A 216 0.33 -2.95 14.92
C PHE A 216 0.77 -3.77 16.15
N ASP A 217 1.71 -3.27 16.97
CA ASP A 217 2.19 -3.98 18.17
C ASP A 217 1.15 -3.95 19.30
N VAL A 218 0.40 -2.86 19.43
CA VAL A 218 -0.61 -2.69 20.47
C VAL A 218 -1.97 -2.40 19.85
N LEU A 219 -2.84 -3.41 19.89
CA LEU A 219 -4.17 -3.29 19.29
C LEU A 219 -5.10 -2.41 20.15
N PRO A 220 -6.06 -1.70 19.51
CA PRO A 220 -7.14 -1.01 20.21
C PRO A 220 -7.96 -1.97 21.08
N GLU A 221 -8.52 -1.46 22.19
CA GLU A 221 -9.30 -2.26 23.12
C GLU A 221 -10.72 -2.49 22.61
N MET A 222 -11.17 -3.75 22.54
CA MET A 222 -12.54 -4.07 22.15
C MET A 222 -13.50 -3.77 23.32
N LYS A 223 -14.35 -2.76 23.16
CA LYS A 223 -15.42 -2.38 24.12
C LYS A 223 -16.77 -3.00 23.76
N LEU A 224 -17.06 -3.12 22.47
CA LEU A 224 -18.25 -3.78 21.92
C LEU A 224 -17.81 -4.72 20.81
N THR A 225 -18.54 -5.83 20.65
CA THR A 225 -18.35 -6.63 19.43
C THR A 225 -18.82 -5.84 18.20
N PRO A 226 -18.30 -6.12 16.98
CA PRO A 226 -18.79 -5.46 15.77
C PRO A 226 -20.30 -5.57 15.57
N HIS A 227 -20.90 -6.69 15.98
CA HIS A 227 -22.35 -6.88 15.95
C HIS A 227 -23.09 -5.92 16.91
N GLN A 228 -22.64 -5.77 18.15
CA GLN A 228 -23.21 -4.83 19.12
C GLN A 228 -23.07 -3.39 18.61
N MET A 229 -21.90 -3.03 18.08
CA MET A 229 -21.68 -1.69 17.50
C MET A 229 -22.62 -1.43 16.32
N PHE A 230 -22.83 -2.41 15.45
CA PHE A 230 -23.80 -2.30 14.36
C PHE A 230 -25.22 -2.04 14.87
N GLN A 231 -25.63 -2.71 15.96
CA GLN A 231 -26.94 -2.44 16.59
C GLN A 231 -27.06 -1.01 17.10
N GLU A 232 -26.00 -0.47 17.72
CA GLU A 232 -25.96 0.92 18.16
C GLU A 232 -26.04 1.91 17.00
N GLN A 233 -25.39 1.62 15.86
CA GLN A 233 -25.56 2.41 14.63
C GLN A 233 -26.99 2.41 14.13
N VAL A 234 -27.65 1.24 14.08
CA VAL A 234 -29.06 1.13 13.65
C VAL A 234 -30.01 1.93 14.55
N ARG A 235 -29.70 2.00 15.87
CA ARG A 235 -30.43 2.80 16.85
C ARG A 235 -30.15 4.30 16.76
N GLY A 236 -29.18 4.73 15.96
CA GLY A 236 -28.77 6.13 15.88
C GLY A 236 -27.91 6.61 17.04
N ASN A 237 -27.35 5.69 17.84
CA ASN A 237 -26.48 5.98 18.98
C ASN A 237 -25.03 6.26 18.55
N VAL A 238 -24.85 6.97 17.45
CA VAL A 238 -23.54 7.36 16.92
C VAL A 238 -23.48 8.85 16.70
N GLU A 239 -22.28 9.40 16.85
CA GLU A 239 -21.94 10.79 16.54
C GLU A 239 -20.69 10.87 15.67
N THR A 240 -20.39 12.03 15.15
CA THR A 240 -19.19 12.28 14.35
C THR A 240 -18.21 13.11 15.17
N CYS A 241 -16.92 12.75 15.12
CA CYS A 241 -15.83 13.56 15.67
C CYS A 241 -14.68 13.66 14.69
N GLU A 242 -13.75 14.57 14.92
CA GLU A 242 -12.51 14.64 14.16
C GLU A 242 -11.59 13.46 14.52
N LEU A 243 -10.82 12.99 13.54
CA LEU A 243 -9.91 11.84 13.71
C LEU A 243 -8.92 12.07 14.87
N ASN A 244 -8.40 13.28 15.04
CA ASN A 244 -7.48 13.65 16.12
C ASN A 244 -8.09 13.52 17.53
N GLN A 245 -9.41 13.40 17.64
CA GLN A 245 -10.17 13.27 18.90
C GLN A 245 -10.61 11.83 19.20
N LEU A 246 -10.04 10.84 18.49
CA LEU A 246 -10.52 9.44 18.54
C LEU A 246 -10.07 8.70 19.81
N VAL A 247 -9.01 9.14 20.51
CA VAL A 247 -8.57 8.51 21.76
C VAL A 247 -9.68 8.54 22.81
N GLY A 248 -9.93 7.41 23.44
CA GLY A 248 -10.99 7.23 24.44
C GLY A 248 -12.40 7.10 23.88
N LYS A 249 -12.58 7.14 22.55
CA LYS A 249 -13.88 6.94 21.89
C LYS A 249 -13.95 5.59 21.20
N VAL A 250 -15.14 4.99 21.21
CA VAL A 250 -15.40 3.70 20.55
C VAL A 250 -15.72 3.94 19.08
N ALA A 251 -14.91 3.40 18.18
CA ALA A 251 -15.11 3.55 16.74
C ALA A 251 -16.40 2.83 16.30
N ALA A 252 -17.23 3.52 15.53
CA ALA A 252 -18.43 2.94 14.97
C ALA A 252 -18.20 2.22 13.64
N ASN A 253 -17.19 2.66 12.87
CA ASN A 253 -16.81 2.05 11.60
C ASN A 253 -15.40 1.48 11.68
N MET A 254 -15.08 0.55 10.78
CA MET A 254 -13.71 0.14 10.53
C MET A 254 -12.91 1.33 9.98
N ILE A 255 -11.71 1.56 10.50
CA ILE A 255 -10.78 2.59 10.01
C ILE A 255 -9.60 1.87 9.34
N LEU A 256 -9.47 2.10 8.04
CA LEU A 256 -8.51 1.40 7.19
C LEU A 256 -7.88 2.39 6.20
N PRO A 257 -6.60 2.76 6.41
CA PRO A 257 -5.89 3.65 5.48
C PRO A 257 -5.39 2.90 4.24
N TYR A 258 -5.42 3.56 3.09
CA TYR A 258 -4.76 3.12 1.87
C TYR A 258 -3.68 4.15 1.46
N PRO A 259 -2.39 3.82 1.52
CA PRO A 259 -1.79 2.58 2.01
C PRO A 259 -1.84 2.43 3.55
N PRO A 260 -1.59 1.24 4.14
CA PRO A 260 -1.21 -0.04 3.53
C PRO A 260 -2.39 -0.95 3.18
N GLY A 261 -3.65 -0.54 3.41
CA GLY A 261 -4.83 -1.36 3.16
C GLY A 261 -5.05 -2.46 4.22
N VAL A 262 -4.65 -2.18 5.48
CA VAL A 262 -4.86 -3.06 6.64
C VAL A 262 -5.71 -2.34 7.67
N PRO A 263 -6.79 -2.96 8.18
CA PRO A 263 -7.59 -2.35 9.24
C PRO A 263 -6.76 -2.04 10.49
N LEU A 264 -6.85 -0.81 10.97
CA LEU A 264 -6.20 -0.36 12.21
C LEU A 264 -7.16 -0.34 13.39
N VAL A 265 -8.43 -0.08 13.13
CA VAL A 265 -9.48 -0.05 14.15
C VAL A 265 -10.71 -0.74 13.60
N MET A 266 -11.26 -1.68 14.36
CA MET A 266 -12.50 -2.37 14.02
C MET A 266 -13.70 -1.70 14.70
N PRO A 267 -14.94 -1.87 14.16
CA PRO A 267 -16.13 -1.37 14.82
C PRO A 267 -16.26 -1.95 16.24
N GLY A 268 -16.46 -1.08 17.22
CA GLY A 268 -16.55 -1.45 18.63
C GLY A 268 -15.23 -1.39 19.41
N GLU A 269 -14.12 -1.09 18.73
CA GLU A 269 -12.81 -0.87 19.36
C GLU A 269 -12.61 0.59 19.76
N MET A 270 -11.79 0.80 20.77
CA MET A 270 -11.40 2.10 21.33
C MET A 270 -9.87 2.23 21.33
N ILE A 271 -9.36 3.29 20.74
CA ILE A 271 -7.95 3.67 20.90
C ILE A 271 -7.74 4.18 22.32
N THR A 272 -6.85 3.52 23.06
CA THR A 272 -6.41 3.94 24.41
C THR A 272 -5.07 4.70 24.31
N GLU A 273 -4.58 5.23 25.43
CA GLU A 273 -3.23 5.83 25.44
C GLU A 273 -2.13 4.78 25.14
N GLU A 274 -2.34 3.51 25.48
CA GLU A 274 -1.40 2.43 25.17
C GLU A 274 -1.34 2.15 23.65
N SER A 275 -2.48 2.19 22.96
CA SER A 275 -2.60 2.00 21.51
C SER A 275 -2.56 3.33 20.72
N ARG A 276 -2.11 4.42 21.34
CA ARG A 276 -2.08 5.74 20.72
C ARG A 276 -1.27 5.79 19.41
N ALA A 277 -0.28 4.93 19.26
CA ALA A 277 0.50 4.82 18.02
C ALA A 277 -0.37 4.58 16.78
N VAL A 278 -1.56 3.97 16.94
CA VAL A 278 -2.55 3.81 15.85
C VAL A 278 -3.04 5.17 15.36
N LEU A 279 -3.40 6.08 16.28
CA LEU A 279 -3.83 7.43 15.92
C LEU A 279 -2.67 8.25 15.35
N ASP A 280 -1.50 8.18 15.97
CA ASP A 280 -0.31 8.93 15.53
C ASP A 280 0.08 8.53 14.09
N PHE A 281 -0.04 7.23 13.75
CA PHE A 281 0.18 6.74 12.39
C PHE A 281 -0.85 7.29 11.40
N LEU A 282 -2.14 7.28 11.75
CA LEU A 282 -3.20 7.87 10.91
C LEU A 282 -2.98 9.37 10.68
N LEU A 283 -2.65 10.13 11.73
CA LEU A 283 -2.40 11.57 11.63
C LEU A 283 -1.15 11.88 10.81
N MET A 284 -0.11 11.04 10.92
CA MET A 284 1.08 11.17 10.08
C MET A 284 0.73 10.99 8.60
N LEU A 285 -0.08 9.98 8.25
CA LEU A 285 -0.53 9.80 6.87
C LEU A 285 -1.35 11.00 6.37
N CYS A 286 -2.25 11.56 7.19
CA CYS A 286 -3.01 12.76 6.86
C CYS A 286 -2.08 13.96 6.60
N SER A 287 -1.00 14.12 7.37
CA SER A 287 -0.07 15.24 7.25
C SER A 287 0.67 15.30 5.91
N ILE A 288 0.81 14.15 5.21
CA ILE A 288 1.39 14.14 3.86
C ILE A 288 0.45 14.84 2.88
N GLY A 289 -0.84 14.51 2.89
CA GLY A 289 -1.84 15.15 2.02
C GLY A 289 -2.06 16.62 2.35
N GLU A 290 -2.07 16.99 3.64
CA GLU A 290 -2.15 18.41 4.06
C GLU A 290 -0.99 19.24 3.51
N ARG A 291 0.21 18.65 3.40
CA ARG A 291 1.40 19.36 2.94
C ARG A 291 1.64 19.27 1.44
N TYR A 292 1.19 18.19 0.81
CA TYR A 292 1.37 17.92 -0.63
C TYR A 292 0.01 17.59 -1.25
N PRO A 293 -0.72 18.60 -1.77
CA PRO A 293 -2.02 18.38 -2.43
C PRO A 293 -1.95 17.29 -3.50
N GLY A 294 -2.91 16.37 -3.49
CA GLY A 294 -2.94 15.19 -4.35
C GLY A 294 -2.25 13.93 -3.78
N PHE A 295 -1.70 14.02 -2.54
CA PHE A 295 -1.21 12.87 -1.77
C PHE A 295 -2.07 12.57 -0.54
N GLU A 296 -3.34 12.99 -0.56
CA GLU A 296 -4.29 12.66 0.50
C GLU A 296 -4.44 11.16 0.64
N THR A 297 -4.35 10.68 1.88
CA THR A 297 -4.55 9.25 2.17
C THR A 297 -6.04 8.94 2.16
N ASP A 298 -6.45 7.95 1.36
CA ASP A 298 -7.80 7.39 1.46
C ASP A 298 -7.91 6.56 2.74
N ILE A 299 -8.74 7.03 3.67
CA ILE A 299 -9.00 6.35 4.94
C ILE A 299 -10.46 5.86 4.93
N HIS A 300 -10.66 4.60 4.61
CA HIS A 300 -11.99 3.99 4.70
C HIS A 300 -12.50 4.06 6.14
N GLY A 301 -13.75 4.50 6.30
CA GLY A 301 -14.36 4.75 7.59
C GLY A 301 -14.19 6.18 8.13
N ALA A 302 -13.35 6.98 7.49
CA ALA A 302 -13.25 8.41 7.68
C ALA A 302 -13.78 9.16 6.44
N LYS A 303 -14.28 10.38 6.65
CA LYS A 303 -14.71 11.29 5.58
C LYS A 303 -13.80 12.50 5.58
N LEU A 304 -13.07 12.70 4.48
CA LEU A 304 -12.34 13.93 4.24
C LEU A 304 -13.34 15.05 3.90
N THR A 305 -13.24 16.17 4.58
CA THR A 305 -14.05 17.39 4.36
C THR A 305 -13.33 18.34 3.40
N GLU A 306 -14.05 19.30 2.82
CA GLU A 306 -13.48 20.30 1.92
C GLU A 306 -12.39 21.17 2.57
N ASP A 307 -12.43 21.32 3.89
CA ASP A 307 -11.43 22.03 4.68
C ASP A 307 -10.29 21.13 5.21
N GLY A 308 -10.14 19.92 4.64
CA GLY A 308 -9.00 19.02 4.89
C GLY A 308 -9.08 18.20 6.18
N ARG A 309 -10.21 18.23 6.94
CA ARG A 309 -10.36 17.46 8.16
C ARG A 309 -10.91 16.05 7.88
N TYR A 310 -10.40 15.07 8.62
CA TYR A 310 -10.92 13.70 8.60
C TYR A 310 -11.93 13.51 9.72
N LEU A 311 -13.16 13.17 9.37
CA LEU A 311 -14.26 12.91 10.28
C LEU A 311 -14.56 11.41 10.37
N VAL A 312 -14.71 10.90 11.60
CA VAL A 312 -15.01 9.49 11.89
C VAL A 312 -16.29 9.37 12.71
N LYS A 313 -16.99 8.25 12.58
CA LYS A 313 -18.16 7.93 13.41
C LYS A 313 -17.72 7.18 14.66
N VAL A 314 -18.25 7.58 15.80
CA VAL A 314 -18.01 6.99 17.12
C VAL A 314 -19.32 6.75 17.85
N LEU A 315 -19.30 5.86 18.83
CA LEU A 315 -20.43 5.66 19.75
C LEU A 315 -20.66 6.93 20.57
N LYS A 316 -21.90 7.36 20.70
CA LYS A 316 -22.27 8.46 21.60
C LYS A 316 -21.89 8.13 23.04
N ALA A 317 -21.36 9.09 23.76
CA ALA A 317 -21.21 8.94 25.20
C ALA A 317 -22.58 8.69 25.85
N PRO A 318 -22.67 7.84 26.90
CA PRO A 318 -23.90 7.71 27.67
C PRO A 318 -24.35 9.09 28.13
N GLN A 319 -25.61 9.43 27.88
CA GLN A 319 -26.16 10.65 28.49
C GLN A 319 -26.19 10.46 30.00
N PRO A 320 -25.77 11.47 30.79
CA PRO A 320 -25.74 11.38 32.24
C PRO A 320 -27.14 11.15 32.86
#